data_cd06053531356bb5dd28d54c8a6a43f1
#
_entry.id   cd06053531356bb5dd28d54c8a6a43f1
#
_cell.length_a   1.000
_cell.length_b   1.000
_cell.length_c   1.000
_cell.angle_alpha   90.00
_cell.angle_beta   90.00
_cell.angle_gamma   90.00
#
_symmetry.space_group_name_H-M   'P 1'
#
loop_
_entity.id
_entity.type
_entity.pdbx_description
1 polymer ?
#
loop_
_entity_poly.entity_id
_entity_poly.type
_entity_poly.pdbx_seq_one_letter_code
_entity_poly.pdbx_strand_id
1 'polypeptide(L)'
;MRMKFSRSSQRSQNQRGLIAKSQEPSRRDQQGAATSKTAKNGVIHSGFALLLIAAASLVAASLITACETLTVDFVFVASSKAAGTNNYGEIDVFEINSESGRMRQIPTSPFPSEGRDPVAEAVSADYQNLFVVNQDDNTIVQFIVGNDGKLYPFNTVNTPGIFPLAITANKSNVFVVDTYQPLPLCSTADPCPGSIAVYPLAAGGSSSSAPCAASVCLGTPATNPANASQFWPLTLISAPSDVIVPTAVNVLASGAYVYVTAYDSSVTPNRGYVFGFAVGSGGALTPLNGGVPHDMGVGSKGFGIRPSAIASDPTSTYVYVTDSTNGIVVSYSVASGILTEIKDTPTGNQPSAVVVDPTYAYAYVTNETDATVTAYSISSGGGLTSVGTFATGLQPVALGIDPSTNHFLFTVNFLDNTVSGFELSTTTGTLLDAQFSPFATNAQPVAAAAIPHNGTGGGIQSQ
;
A
#
# COMPACT_ATOMS: atom_id res chain seq x y z
N MET A 1 -23.79 -35.35 15.77
CA MET A 1 -25.24 -35.09 15.56
C MET A 1 -25.37 -34.50 14.15
N ARG A 2 -25.76 -35.35 13.18
CA ARG A 2 -25.88 -34.97 11.75
C ARG A 2 -27.27 -34.42 11.51
N MET A 3 -27.36 -33.24 10.93
CA MET A 3 -28.63 -32.79 10.31
C MET A 3 -28.41 -32.62 8.81
N LYS A 4 -29.11 -33.45 8.06
CA LYS A 4 -29.39 -33.33 6.63
C LYS A 4 -30.48 -32.31 6.41
N PHE A 5 -30.34 -31.42 5.44
CA PHE A 5 -31.48 -30.73 4.83
C PHE A 5 -31.55 -31.02 3.34
N SER A 6 -32.77 -31.37 2.96
CA SER A 6 -33.25 -31.93 1.72
C SER A 6 -33.45 -30.84 0.65
N ARG A 7 -33.19 -31.24 -0.60
CA ARG A 7 -33.59 -30.54 -1.83
C ARG A 7 -35.11 -30.62 -2.04
N SER A 8 -35.72 -29.53 -2.48
CA SER A 8 -36.95 -29.60 -3.25
C SER A 8 -36.84 -28.74 -4.51
N SER A 9 -36.96 -29.45 -5.63
CA SER A 9 -37.12 -28.92 -6.98
C SER A 9 -38.56 -28.52 -7.22
N GLN A 10 -38.84 -27.43 -7.90
CA GLN A 10 -40.07 -27.29 -8.69
C GLN A 10 -39.81 -26.62 -10.03
N ARG A 11 -40.18 -27.36 -11.07
CA ARG A 11 -40.37 -27.01 -12.48
C ARG A 11 -41.79 -26.49 -12.69
N SER A 12 -41.98 -25.52 -13.58
CA SER A 12 -43.03 -25.48 -14.62
C SER A 12 -42.79 -24.22 -15.45
N GLN A 13 -42.55 -24.35 -16.69
CA GLN A 13 -43.33 -24.58 -17.90
C GLN A 13 -44.00 -23.31 -18.44
N ASN A 14 -43.51 -22.95 -19.61
CA ASN A 14 -44.16 -22.58 -20.87
C ASN A 14 -45.35 -21.60 -20.87
N GLN A 15 -45.24 -20.56 -21.68
CA GLN A 15 -46.15 -20.42 -22.83
C GLN A 15 -45.61 -19.54 -23.95
N ARG A 16 -45.92 -19.99 -25.16
CA ARG A 16 -45.59 -19.44 -26.51
C ARG A 16 -46.65 -18.41 -26.94
N GLY A 17 -46.25 -17.63 -27.93
CA GLY A 17 -47.14 -17.03 -28.90
C GLY A 17 -46.96 -15.52 -29.00
N LEU A 18 -46.91 -14.84 -30.12
CA LEU A 18 -47.24 -15.08 -31.51
C LEU A 18 -46.68 -13.90 -32.34
N ILE A 19 -46.35 -14.19 -33.53
CA ILE A 19 -45.90 -13.40 -34.67
C ILE A 19 -46.89 -12.29 -35.06
N ALA A 20 -46.40 -11.13 -35.50
CA ALA A 20 -47.06 -10.34 -36.56
C ALA A 20 -46.02 -9.56 -37.37
N LYS A 21 -45.98 -9.91 -38.65
CA LYS A 21 -45.39 -9.19 -39.81
C LYS A 21 -46.33 -8.10 -40.28
N SER A 22 -45.81 -7.01 -40.79
CA SER A 22 -46.28 -6.26 -41.97
C SER A 22 -45.47 -4.99 -42.13
N GLN A 23 -44.80 -4.78 -43.17
CA GLN A 23 -45.02 -4.44 -44.59
C GLN A 23 -44.57 -3.01 -44.83
N GLU A 24 -43.55 -2.92 -45.71
CA GLU A 24 -43.26 -1.71 -46.52
C GLU A 24 -44.42 -1.43 -47.49
N PRO A 25 -44.53 -0.20 -47.98
CA PRO A 25 -44.52 0.04 -49.42
C PRO A 25 -43.66 1.25 -49.88
N SER A 26 -42.76 1.06 -50.80
CA SER A 26 -42.79 1.33 -52.26
C SER A 26 -42.96 2.78 -52.71
N ARG A 27 -41.90 3.25 -53.34
CA ARG A 27 -41.69 4.25 -54.39
C ARG A 27 -42.91 4.91 -55.05
N ARG A 28 -42.81 6.21 -55.31
CA ARG A 28 -43.18 6.80 -56.59
C ARG A 28 -42.40 8.08 -56.90
N ASP A 29 -41.85 8.08 -58.13
CA ASP A 29 -41.21 9.17 -58.82
C ASP A 29 -42.16 10.31 -59.12
N GLN A 30 -41.67 11.54 -59.13
CA GLN A 30 -42.14 12.55 -60.10
C GLN A 30 -41.01 13.53 -60.43
N GLN A 31 -40.69 13.51 -61.69
CA GLN A 31 -39.90 14.50 -62.47
C GLN A 31 -40.67 15.83 -62.60
N GLY A 32 -39.96 16.92 -62.53
CA GLY A 32 -40.48 18.23 -62.89
C GLY A 32 -39.35 19.22 -63.22
N ALA A 33 -39.30 19.64 -64.45
CA ALA A 33 -38.24 20.31 -65.18
C ALA A 33 -37.93 21.77 -64.76
N ALA A 34 -36.65 22.09 -64.93
CA ALA A 34 -36.00 23.30 -65.48
C ALA A 34 -36.58 24.70 -65.25
N THR A 35 -35.72 25.59 -64.71
CA THR A 35 -35.32 26.83 -65.41
C THR A 35 -34.00 27.36 -64.86
N SER A 36 -33.10 27.64 -65.80
CA SER A 36 -31.83 28.35 -65.61
C SER A 36 -32.03 29.81 -65.23
N LYS A 37 -31.29 30.28 -64.21
CA LYS A 37 -30.84 31.67 -64.14
C LYS A 37 -29.44 31.73 -63.53
N THR A 38 -28.52 32.11 -64.39
CA THR A 38 -27.18 32.59 -64.11
C THR A 38 -27.17 33.68 -63.05
N ALA A 39 -26.39 33.50 -61.98
CA ALA A 39 -25.93 34.62 -61.17
C ALA A 39 -24.46 34.37 -60.79
N LYS A 40 -23.59 35.16 -61.35
CA LYS A 40 -22.22 35.40 -60.91
C LYS A 40 -22.30 36.09 -59.55
N ASN A 41 -21.75 35.50 -58.49
CA ASN A 41 -21.11 36.07 -57.33
C ASN A 41 -21.09 35.00 -56.23
N GLY A 42 -19.99 34.28 -56.06
CA GLY A 42 -19.90 33.22 -55.05
C GLY A 42 -18.49 32.71 -54.77
N VAL A 43 -17.45 33.38 -55.25
CA VAL A 43 -16.07 32.84 -55.07
C VAL A 43 -15.38 33.35 -53.79
N ILE A 44 -15.93 34.37 -53.09
CA ILE A 44 -15.28 34.94 -51.93
C ILE A 44 -15.75 34.30 -50.59
N HIS A 45 -16.92 33.63 -50.56
CA HIS A 45 -17.47 33.06 -49.34
C HIS A 45 -17.00 31.62 -49.05
N SER A 46 -16.54 30.88 -50.05
CA SER A 46 -16.06 29.48 -49.83
C SER A 46 -14.67 29.43 -49.19
N GLY A 47 -13.80 30.44 -49.45
CA GLY A 47 -12.47 30.50 -48.86
C GLY A 47 -12.52 30.83 -47.32
N PHE A 48 -13.45 31.71 -46.92
CA PHE A 48 -13.62 32.04 -45.50
C PHE A 48 -14.26 30.91 -44.69
N ALA A 49 -15.20 30.16 -45.28
CA ALA A 49 -15.81 29.00 -44.60
C ALA A 49 -14.81 27.85 -44.47
N LEU A 50 -13.96 27.59 -45.46
CA LEU A 50 -12.88 26.60 -45.35
C LEU A 50 -11.79 27.00 -44.36
N LEU A 51 -11.44 28.29 -44.25
CA LEU A 51 -10.50 28.80 -43.27
C LEU A 51 -11.06 28.72 -41.85
N LEU A 52 -12.36 28.99 -41.63
CA LEU A 52 -13.02 28.85 -40.33
C LEU A 52 -13.16 27.38 -39.92
N ILE A 53 -13.43 26.46 -40.82
CA ILE A 53 -13.48 25.01 -40.55
C ILE A 53 -12.07 24.47 -40.25
N ALA A 54 -11.05 24.92 -40.97
CA ALA A 54 -9.66 24.55 -40.68
C ALA A 54 -9.17 25.12 -39.34
N ALA A 55 -9.54 26.36 -38.99
CA ALA A 55 -9.22 26.95 -37.71
C ALA A 55 -9.96 26.25 -36.56
N ALA A 56 -11.25 25.91 -36.74
CA ALA A 56 -12.03 25.17 -35.74
C ALA A 56 -11.52 23.75 -35.55
N SER A 57 -11.06 23.08 -36.62
CA SER A 57 -10.44 21.75 -36.50
C SER A 57 -9.06 21.78 -35.86
N LEU A 58 -8.24 22.83 -36.07
CA LEU A 58 -6.97 23.03 -35.38
C LEU A 58 -7.18 23.34 -33.89
N VAL A 59 -8.16 24.15 -33.52
CA VAL A 59 -8.50 24.43 -32.14
C VAL A 59 -9.09 23.19 -31.47
N ALA A 60 -9.93 22.42 -32.15
CA ALA A 60 -10.43 21.14 -31.64
C ALA A 60 -9.30 20.10 -31.48
N ALA A 61 -8.37 20.05 -32.45
CA ALA A 61 -7.20 19.16 -32.35
C ALA A 61 -6.25 19.59 -31.21
N SER A 62 -6.04 20.90 -30.98
CA SER A 62 -5.25 21.40 -29.88
C SER A 62 -5.93 21.22 -28.49
N LEU A 63 -7.27 21.23 -28.47
CA LEU A 63 -8.03 20.91 -27.25
C LEU A 63 -8.04 19.40 -26.93
N ILE A 64 -7.93 18.55 -27.97
CA ILE A 64 -7.83 17.09 -27.75
C ILE A 64 -6.41 16.69 -27.30
N THR A 65 -5.37 17.39 -27.76
CA THR A 65 -3.99 17.16 -27.30
C THR A 65 -3.69 17.80 -25.95
N ALA A 66 -4.52 18.73 -25.45
CA ALA A 66 -4.37 19.33 -24.12
C ALA A 66 -4.98 18.46 -22.99
N CYS A 67 -5.52 17.29 -23.31
CA CYS A 67 -6.01 16.32 -22.34
C CYS A 67 -5.07 15.10 -22.25
N GLU A 68 -3.75 15.32 -22.30
CA GLU A 68 -2.83 14.34 -21.74
C GLU A 68 -2.99 14.42 -20.22
N THR A 69 -3.64 13.39 -19.66
CA THR A 69 -3.71 13.21 -18.20
C THR A 69 -2.28 13.10 -17.69
N LEU A 70 -1.80 14.16 -17.04
CA LEU A 70 -0.48 14.14 -16.43
C LEU A 70 -0.50 13.08 -15.33
N THR A 71 0.19 11.96 -15.54
CA THR A 71 0.38 10.93 -14.52
C THR A 71 1.43 11.43 -13.55
N VAL A 72 1.11 11.49 -12.26
CA VAL A 72 2.02 12.00 -11.23
C VAL A 72 2.68 10.87 -10.49
N ASP A 73 1.91 9.81 -10.19
CA ASP A 73 2.32 8.71 -9.33
C ASP A 73 1.84 7.37 -9.85
N PHE A 74 2.48 6.30 -9.33
CA PHE A 74 1.93 4.95 -9.42
C PHE A 74 1.64 4.42 -8.01
N VAL A 75 0.54 3.68 -7.88
CA VAL A 75 0.22 2.91 -6.68
C VAL A 75 0.24 1.43 -7.03
N PHE A 76 1.02 0.68 -6.28
CA PHE A 76 1.04 -0.77 -6.28
C PHE A 76 0.11 -1.25 -5.18
N VAL A 77 -0.68 -2.28 -5.44
CA VAL A 77 -1.60 -2.87 -4.48
C VAL A 77 -1.47 -4.38 -4.55
N ALA A 78 -0.88 -4.97 -3.52
CA ALA A 78 -0.76 -6.41 -3.43
C ALA A 78 -2.09 -7.03 -2.99
N SER A 79 -2.49 -8.10 -3.68
CA SER A 79 -3.71 -8.88 -3.42
C SER A 79 -3.34 -10.32 -3.10
N SER A 80 -3.75 -10.81 -1.92
CA SER A 80 -3.32 -12.10 -1.38
C SER A 80 -4.02 -13.30 -2.00
N LYS A 81 -5.18 -13.10 -2.64
CA LYS A 81 -5.93 -14.19 -3.23
C LYS A 81 -5.15 -14.87 -4.34
N ALA A 82 -5.01 -16.19 -4.21
CA ALA A 82 -4.37 -17.03 -5.21
C ALA A 82 -5.00 -16.90 -6.59
N ALA A 83 -4.17 -16.63 -7.61
CA ALA A 83 -4.54 -16.49 -9.00
C ALA A 83 -3.58 -17.24 -9.93
N GLY A 84 -4.04 -17.59 -11.12
CA GLY A 84 -3.24 -18.26 -12.13
C GLY A 84 -2.83 -19.69 -11.79
N THR A 85 -1.88 -20.24 -12.56
CA THR A 85 -1.46 -21.64 -12.47
C THR A 85 -0.60 -21.98 -11.25
N ASN A 86 0.13 -20.98 -10.71
CA ASN A 86 1.05 -21.18 -9.58
C ASN A 86 0.39 -20.84 -8.24
N ASN A 87 -0.87 -20.41 -8.23
CA ASN A 87 -1.55 -19.87 -7.05
C ASN A 87 -0.79 -18.70 -6.39
N TYR A 88 -0.08 -17.91 -7.19
CA TYR A 88 0.54 -16.67 -6.73
C TYR A 88 -0.53 -15.61 -6.45
N GLY A 89 -0.23 -14.67 -5.56
CA GLY A 89 -1.00 -13.44 -5.47
C GLY A 89 -0.72 -12.52 -6.65
N GLU A 90 -1.37 -11.37 -6.67
CA GLU A 90 -1.28 -10.40 -7.76
C GLU A 90 -0.98 -9.01 -7.22
N ILE A 91 -0.40 -8.17 -8.07
CA ILE A 91 -0.12 -6.77 -7.80
C ILE A 91 -0.87 -5.93 -8.83
N ASP A 92 -1.89 -5.23 -8.40
CA ASP A 92 -2.55 -4.21 -9.21
C ASP A 92 -1.69 -2.95 -9.26
N VAL A 93 -1.54 -2.38 -10.45
CA VAL A 93 -0.78 -1.14 -10.64
C VAL A 93 -1.70 -0.07 -11.21
N PHE A 94 -1.82 1.04 -10.50
CA PHE A 94 -2.63 2.19 -10.89
C PHE A 94 -1.73 3.39 -11.17
N GLU A 95 -2.04 4.10 -12.25
CA GLU A 95 -1.56 5.47 -12.48
C GLU A 95 -2.56 6.47 -11.90
N ILE A 96 -2.06 7.59 -11.38
CA ILE A 96 -2.86 8.62 -10.73
C ILE A 96 -2.84 9.88 -11.59
N ASN A 97 -4.03 10.46 -11.81
CA ASN A 97 -4.15 11.78 -12.41
C ASN A 97 -3.86 12.88 -11.38
N SER A 98 -2.89 13.75 -11.68
CA SER A 98 -2.40 14.80 -10.77
C SER A 98 -3.42 15.87 -10.37
N GLU A 99 -4.49 16.05 -11.16
CA GLU A 99 -5.47 17.12 -10.92
C GLU A 99 -6.69 16.61 -10.16
N SER A 100 -7.04 15.33 -10.32
CA SER A 100 -8.30 14.79 -9.80
C SER A 100 -8.15 13.59 -8.87
N GLY A 101 -6.92 13.10 -8.67
CA GLY A 101 -6.66 11.88 -7.91
C GLY A 101 -7.27 10.61 -8.53
N ARG A 102 -7.88 10.72 -9.72
CA ARG A 102 -8.47 9.58 -10.39
C ARG A 102 -7.40 8.54 -10.68
N MET A 103 -7.65 7.33 -10.23
CA MET A 103 -6.78 6.18 -10.50
C MET A 103 -7.28 5.43 -11.74
N ARG A 104 -6.33 4.93 -12.52
CA ARG A 104 -6.59 4.03 -13.64
C ARG A 104 -5.58 2.91 -13.62
N GLN A 105 -6.05 1.68 -13.66
CA GLN A 105 -5.17 0.52 -13.76
C GLN A 105 -4.41 0.56 -15.10
N ILE A 106 -3.10 0.35 -15.07
CA ILE A 106 -2.30 0.33 -16.30
C ILE A 106 -2.66 -0.89 -17.17
N PRO A 107 -2.53 -0.82 -18.50
CA PRO A 107 -3.06 -1.86 -19.40
C PRO A 107 -2.49 -3.28 -19.18
N THR A 108 -1.31 -3.40 -18.57
CA THR A 108 -0.64 -4.69 -18.32
C THR A 108 -0.87 -5.24 -16.91
N SER A 109 -1.50 -4.47 -16.04
CA SER A 109 -1.88 -4.89 -14.69
C SER A 109 -3.06 -5.88 -14.75
N PRO A 110 -3.17 -6.85 -13.82
CA PRO A 110 -2.27 -7.09 -12.69
C PRO A 110 -1.00 -7.84 -13.07
N PHE A 111 0.01 -7.79 -12.20
CA PHE A 111 1.25 -8.58 -12.29
C PHE A 111 1.23 -9.68 -11.23
N PRO A 112 1.76 -10.89 -11.51
CA PRO A 112 1.93 -11.90 -10.47
C PRO A 112 2.93 -11.42 -9.41
N SER A 113 2.65 -11.71 -8.13
CA SER A 113 3.57 -11.40 -7.01
C SER A 113 4.79 -12.31 -6.96
N GLU A 114 4.87 -13.31 -7.87
CA GLU A 114 5.90 -14.34 -7.98
C GLU A 114 6.03 -15.18 -6.68
N GLY A 115 4.96 -15.23 -5.89
CA GLY A 115 4.85 -16.06 -4.69
C GLY A 115 3.42 -16.12 -4.17
N ARG A 116 3.20 -17.00 -3.18
CA ARG A 116 1.87 -17.23 -2.60
C ARG A 116 1.65 -16.36 -1.39
N ASP A 117 0.43 -15.84 -1.28
CA ASP A 117 -0.04 -15.00 -0.19
C ASP A 117 0.87 -13.78 0.05
N PRO A 118 0.96 -12.83 -0.90
CA PRO A 118 1.64 -11.57 -0.64
C PRO A 118 0.90 -10.80 0.46
N VAL A 119 1.65 -10.31 1.47
CA VAL A 119 1.06 -9.68 2.66
C VAL A 119 1.58 -8.26 2.91
N ALA A 120 2.74 -7.92 2.38
CA ALA A 120 3.35 -6.63 2.59
C ALA A 120 4.26 -6.25 1.42
N GLU A 121 4.41 -4.95 1.19
CA GLU A 121 5.29 -4.42 0.16
C GLU A 121 6.00 -3.15 0.62
N ALA A 122 7.19 -2.90 0.06
CA ALA A 122 7.98 -1.72 0.31
C ALA A 122 8.72 -1.29 -0.95
N VAL A 123 8.93 0.02 -1.13
CA VAL A 123 9.69 0.57 -2.25
C VAL A 123 11.10 0.94 -1.83
N SER A 124 12.06 0.85 -2.77
CA SER A 124 13.42 1.35 -2.54
C SER A 124 13.43 2.88 -2.45
N ALA A 125 14.47 3.44 -1.81
CA ALA A 125 14.62 4.88 -1.62
C ALA A 125 14.69 5.70 -2.92
N ASP A 126 15.05 5.07 -4.02
CA ASP A 126 15.10 5.65 -5.36
C ASP A 126 13.83 5.39 -6.17
N TYR A 127 12.82 4.72 -5.59
CA TYR A 127 11.55 4.36 -6.20
C TYR A 127 11.65 3.48 -7.45
N GLN A 128 12.82 2.86 -7.70
CA GLN A 128 13.03 2.03 -8.89
C GLN A 128 12.81 0.54 -8.62
N ASN A 129 12.62 0.15 -7.36
CA ASN A 129 12.36 -1.24 -7.00
C ASN A 129 11.18 -1.34 -6.03
N LEU A 130 10.38 -2.38 -6.22
CA LEU A 130 9.35 -2.82 -5.31
C LEU A 130 9.79 -4.16 -4.69
N PHE A 131 9.69 -4.28 -3.37
CA PHE A 131 9.92 -5.51 -2.62
C PHE A 131 8.59 -6.04 -2.11
N VAL A 132 8.26 -7.27 -2.43
CA VAL A 132 7.00 -7.92 -2.04
C VAL A 132 7.30 -9.14 -1.19
N VAL A 133 6.65 -9.23 -0.04
CA VAL A 133 6.75 -10.35 0.89
C VAL A 133 5.63 -11.34 0.61
N ASN A 134 5.98 -12.59 0.30
CA ASN A 134 5.05 -13.68 0.11
C ASN A 134 5.11 -14.62 1.33
N GLN A 135 4.02 -14.65 2.10
CA GLN A 135 3.99 -15.28 3.43
C GLN A 135 4.09 -16.80 3.36
N ASP A 136 3.31 -17.43 2.47
CA ASP A 136 3.26 -18.90 2.34
C ASP A 136 4.53 -19.51 1.75
N ASP A 137 5.31 -18.73 1.00
CA ASP A 137 6.55 -19.17 0.40
C ASP A 137 7.79 -18.76 1.20
N ASN A 138 7.64 -17.93 2.24
CA ASN A 138 8.73 -17.36 3.02
C ASN A 138 9.76 -16.66 2.14
N THR A 139 9.30 -15.80 1.22
CA THR A 139 10.16 -15.12 0.25
C THR A 139 9.94 -13.61 0.22
N ILE A 140 10.98 -12.91 -0.23
CA ILE A 140 10.91 -11.53 -0.69
C ILE A 140 11.22 -11.56 -2.19
N VAL A 141 10.35 -10.98 -2.99
CA VAL A 141 10.58 -10.79 -4.43
C VAL A 141 10.90 -9.33 -4.69
N GLN A 142 12.03 -9.09 -5.34
CA GLN A 142 12.41 -7.77 -5.84
C GLN A 142 11.93 -7.62 -7.27
N PHE A 143 11.16 -6.57 -7.54
CA PHE A 143 10.77 -6.15 -8.88
C PHE A 143 11.51 -4.87 -9.26
N ILE A 144 11.92 -4.76 -10.51
CA ILE A 144 12.32 -3.49 -11.12
C ILE A 144 11.06 -2.79 -11.58
N VAL A 145 10.91 -1.52 -11.21
CA VAL A 145 9.78 -0.67 -11.62
C VAL A 145 10.16 0.09 -12.88
N GLY A 146 9.40 -0.12 -13.96
CA GLY A 146 9.55 0.63 -15.20
C GLY A 146 8.98 2.05 -15.09
N ASN A 147 9.46 2.95 -15.95
CA ASN A 147 8.93 4.33 -16.01
C ASN A 147 7.43 4.41 -16.37
N ASP A 148 6.87 3.33 -16.87
CA ASP A 148 5.45 3.17 -17.19
C ASP A 148 4.67 2.39 -16.10
N GLY A 149 5.25 2.22 -14.93
CA GLY A 149 4.69 1.49 -13.79
C GLY A 149 4.73 -0.03 -13.91
N LYS A 150 5.22 -0.59 -15.02
CA LYS A 150 5.33 -2.04 -15.17
C LYS A 150 6.32 -2.65 -14.19
N LEU A 151 5.96 -3.83 -13.69
CA LEU A 151 6.79 -4.60 -12.77
C LEU A 151 7.53 -5.71 -13.53
N TYR A 152 8.83 -5.79 -13.32
CA TYR A 152 9.69 -6.83 -13.86
C TYR A 152 10.31 -7.63 -12.72
N PRO A 153 9.92 -8.90 -12.51
CA PRO A 153 10.52 -9.72 -11.45
C PRO A 153 12.00 -9.88 -11.72
N PHE A 154 12.81 -9.65 -10.69
CA PHE A 154 14.26 -9.57 -10.84
C PHE A 154 15.00 -10.57 -9.95
N ASN A 155 14.70 -10.60 -8.65
CA ASN A 155 15.38 -11.44 -7.68
C ASN A 155 14.41 -11.96 -6.63
N THR A 156 14.60 -13.19 -6.17
CA THR A 156 13.82 -13.78 -5.09
C THR A 156 14.79 -14.31 -4.04
N VAL A 157 14.59 -13.92 -2.79
CA VAL A 157 15.37 -14.40 -1.64
C VAL A 157 14.43 -14.98 -0.58
N ASN A 158 14.90 -16.00 0.14
CA ASN A 158 14.13 -16.56 1.24
C ASN A 158 14.28 -15.71 2.50
N THR A 159 13.22 -15.66 3.31
CA THR A 159 13.33 -15.17 4.69
C THR A 159 13.91 -16.27 5.57
N PRO A 160 14.75 -15.93 6.57
CA PRO A 160 15.27 -16.93 7.48
C PRO A 160 14.19 -17.48 8.42
N GLY A 161 13.19 -16.66 8.78
CA GLY A 161 12.06 -17.07 9.60
C GLY A 161 10.91 -17.68 8.81
N ILE A 162 9.79 -17.87 9.48
CA ILE A 162 8.58 -18.51 8.95
C ILE A 162 7.41 -17.54 9.03
N PHE A 163 6.62 -17.46 7.95
CA PHE A 163 5.49 -16.56 7.79
C PHE A 163 5.89 -15.09 7.97
N PRO A 164 6.70 -14.53 7.05
CA PRO A 164 6.97 -13.10 7.02
C PRO A 164 5.67 -12.31 6.89
N LEU A 165 5.56 -11.20 7.62
CA LEU A 165 4.29 -10.46 7.72
C LEU A 165 4.42 -8.96 7.47
N ALA A 166 5.61 -8.38 7.61
CA ALA A 166 5.82 -6.96 7.42
C ALA A 166 7.22 -6.67 6.87
N ILE A 167 7.31 -5.61 6.07
CA ILE A 167 8.54 -5.19 5.40
C ILE A 167 8.66 -3.66 5.46
N THR A 168 9.87 -3.16 5.62
CA THR A 168 10.19 -1.74 5.43
C THR A 168 11.57 -1.62 4.80
N ALA A 169 11.82 -0.53 4.08
CA ALA A 169 13.09 -0.31 3.41
C ALA A 169 13.62 1.10 3.66
N ASN A 170 14.94 1.24 3.68
CA ASN A 170 15.61 2.52 3.60
C ASN A 170 16.64 2.49 2.45
N LYS A 171 17.49 3.51 2.36
CA LYS A 171 18.51 3.61 1.30
C LYS A 171 19.48 2.41 1.24
N SER A 172 19.71 1.75 2.37
CA SER A 172 20.81 0.77 2.51
C SER A 172 20.34 -0.64 2.89
N ASN A 173 19.13 -0.79 3.37
CA ASN A 173 18.65 -2.06 3.90
C ASN A 173 17.15 -2.25 3.68
N VAL A 174 16.75 -3.51 3.55
CA VAL A 174 15.37 -3.97 3.69
C VAL A 174 15.26 -4.74 5.01
N PHE A 175 14.21 -4.49 5.77
CA PHE A 175 13.91 -5.14 7.04
C PHE A 175 12.62 -5.94 6.90
N VAL A 176 12.65 -7.19 7.32
CA VAL A 176 11.49 -8.08 7.28
C VAL A 176 11.28 -8.71 8.64
N VAL A 177 10.03 -8.82 9.03
CA VAL A 177 9.64 -9.46 10.30
C VAL A 177 8.93 -10.76 9.99
N ASP A 178 9.42 -11.83 10.59
CA ASP A 178 8.86 -13.17 10.49
C ASP A 178 8.06 -13.50 11.75
N THR A 179 6.89 -14.11 11.58
CA THR A 179 6.01 -14.49 12.69
C THR A 179 6.70 -15.46 13.65
N TYR A 180 7.51 -16.39 13.11
CA TYR A 180 8.27 -17.35 13.90
C TYR A 180 9.74 -17.37 13.51
N GLN A 181 10.59 -17.66 14.50
CA GLN A 181 12.01 -17.92 14.27
C GLN A 181 12.21 -19.21 13.44
N PRO A 182 13.34 -19.34 12.72
CA PRO A 182 13.65 -20.52 11.90
C PRO A 182 14.14 -21.70 12.77
N LEU A 183 13.40 -22.04 13.80
CA LEU A 183 13.69 -23.17 14.68
C LEU A 183 12.95 -24.43 14.16
N PRO A 184 13.53 -25.62 14.23
CA PRO A 184 12.95 -26.84 13.66
C PRO A 184 11.57 -27.23 14.17
N LEU A 185 11.18 -26.71 15.33
CA LEU A 185 9.90 -27.02 15.98
C LEU A 185 8.88 -25.88 15.92
N CYS A 186 9.28 -24.70 15.42
CA CYS A 186 8.36 -23.57 15.31
C CYS A 186 7.31 -23.81 14.23
N SER A 187 6.05 -23.71 14.61
CA SER A 187 4.89 -23.88 13.73
C SER A 187 3.67 -23.19 14.34
N THR A 188 2.56 -23.14 13.61
CA THR A 188 1.28 -22.69 14.14
C THR A 188 0.75 -23.57 15.27
N ALA A 189 1.14 -24.85 15.33
CA ALA A 189 0.76 -25.80 16.40
C ALA A 189 1.69 -25.70 17.62
N ASP A 190 2.94 -25.28 17.44
CA ASP A 190 3.95 -25.09 18.49
C ASP A 190 4.63 -23.72 18.24
N PRO A 191 3.95 -22.60 18.56
CA PRO A 191 4.42 -21.27 18.24
C PRO A 191 5.65 -20.90 19.06
N CYS A 192 6.60 -20.22 18.42
CA CYS A 192 7.76 -19.63 19.06
C CYS A 192 7.80 -18.10 18.79
N PRO A 193 8.65 -17.34 19.50
CA PRO A 193 8.77 -15.91 19.25
C PRO A 193 9.13 -15.58 17.79
N GLY A 194 8.69 -14.42 17.31
CA GLY A 194 9.08 -13.91 16.00
C GLY A 194 10.53 -13.46 15.92
N SER A 195 10.91 -13.00 14.74
CA SER A 195 12.25 -12.48 14.45
C SER A 195 12.23 -11.33 13.46
N ILE A 196 13.31 -10.54 13.43
CA ILE A 196 13.59 -9.56 12.39
C ILE A 196 14.83 -9.98 11.61
N ALA A 197 14.77 -9.92 10.29
CA ALA A 197 15.89 -10.11 9.37
C ALA A 197 16.20 -8.82 8.61
N VAL A 198 17.46 -8.62 8.25
CA VAL A 198 17.93 -7.43 7.54
C VAL A 198 18.67 -7.85 6.27
N TYR A 199 18.30 -7.25 5.16
CA TYR A 199 18.90 -7.51 3.86
C TYR A 199 19.62 -6.23 3.38
N PRO A 200 20.95 -6.20 3.39
CA PRO A 200 21.69 -5.07 2.85
C PRO A 200 21.40 -4.86 1.37
N LEU A 201 21.21 -3.61 0.97
CA LEU A 201 21.08 -3.20 -0.41
C LEU A 201 22.45 -2.76 -0.94
N ALA A 202 22.94 -3.41 -1.98
CA ALA A 202 24.12 -3.02 -2.68
C ALA A 202 23.76 -2.15 -3.90
N ALA A 203 24.57 -1.14 -4.21
CA ALA A 203 24.37 -0.37 -5.42
C ALA A 203 24.50 -1.26 -6.66
N GLY A 204 23.47 -1.25 -7.50
CA GLY A 204 23.46 -1.94 -8.77
C GLY A 204 23.84 -1.03 -9.95
N GLY A 205 23.54 -1.46 -11.16
CA GLY A 205 23.73 -0.71 -12.38
C GLY A 205 24.07 -1.59 -13.58
N SER A 206 24.07 -1.01 -14.76
CA SER A 206 24.31 -1.71 -16.02
C SER A 206 25.80 -2.02 -16.31
N SER A 207 26.72 -1.69 -15.40
CA SER A 207 28.15 -1.98 -15.58
C SER A 207 28.46 -3.44 -15.23
N SER A 208 29.47 -4.02 -15.89
CA SER A 208 29.91 -5.40 -15.60
C SER A 208 30.50 -5.61 -14.19
N SER A 209 30.77 -4.52 -13.47
CA SER A 209 31.26 -4.54 -12.08
C SER A 209 30.14 -4.34 -11.04
N ALA A 210 28.90 -4.04 -11.48
CA ALA A 210 27.77 -3.90 -10.57
C ALA A 210 27.30 -5.28 -10.08
N PRO A 211 26.85 -5.41 -8.83
CA PRO A 211 26.33 -6.66 -8.29
C PRO A 211 25.09 -7.18 -9.02
N CYS A 212 24.29 -6.28 -9.62
CA CYS A 212 23.10 -6.63 -10.37
C CYS A 212 22.71 -5.53 -11.37
N ALA A 213 21.76 -5.82 -12.26
CA ALA A 213 21.25 -4.89 -13.27
C ALA A 213 20.20 -3.89 -12.75
N ALA A 214 19.63 -4.12 -11.56
CA ALA A 214 18.72 -3.18 -10.90
C ALA A 214 19.49 -1.99 -10.34
N SER A 215 18.82 -0.90 -9.96
CA SER A 215 19.45 0.27 -9.33
C SER A 215 20.02 -0.06 -7.96
N VAL A 216 19.36 -0.96 -7.23
CA VAL A 216 19.85 -1.58 -5.99
C VAL A 216 19.67 -3.10 -6.07
N CYS A 217 20.52 -3.83 -5.37
CA CYS A 217 20.50 -5.29 -5.34
C CYS A 217 20.17 -5.75 -3.93
N LEU A 218 19.08 -6.53 -3.80
CA LEU A 218 18.73 -7.19 -2.56
C LEU A 218 19.77 -8.28 -2.26
N GLY A 219 20.52 -8.11 -1.17
CA GLY A 219 21.56 -9.03 -0.73
C GLY A 219 21.00 -10.24 0.04
N THR A 220 21.90 -11.09 0.53
CA THR A 220 21.55 -12.12 1.51
C THR A 220 21.35 -11.49 2.89
N PRO A 221 20.57 -12.16 3.79
CA PRO A 221 20.34 -11.63 5.14
C PRO A 221 21.67 -11.39 5.88
N ALA A 222 21.74 -10.25 6.58
CA ALA A 222 22.87 -9.90 7.42
C ALA A 222 23.03 -10.90 8.57
N THR A 223 24.28 -11.10 8.99
CA THR A 223 24.62 -12.02 10.09
C THR A 223 24.55 -11.30 11.41
N ASN A 224 23.83 -11.88 12.37
CA ASN A 224 23.80 -11.43 13.75
C ASN A 224 25.16 -11.74 14.42
N PRO A 225 25.92 -10.73 14.86
CA PRO A 225 27.26 -10.96 15.38
C PRO A 225 27.28 -11.72 16.72
N ALA A 226 26.15 -11.78 17.43
CA ALA A 226 26.09 -12.45 18.72
C ALA A 226 26.03 -13.99 18.62
N ASN A 227 25.48 -14.54 17.54
CA ASN A 227 25.23 -15.99 17.43
C ASN A 227 25.40 -16.53 16.01
N ALA A 228 25.88 -15.73 15.05
CA ALA A 228 26.06 -16.06 13.65
C ALA A 228 24.78 -16.48 12.91
N SER A 229 23.58 -16.23 13.46
CA SER A 229 22.30 -16.41 12.76
C SER A 229 22.06 -15.27 11.76
N GLN A 230 21.14 -15.48 10.83
CA GLN A 230 20.71 -14.48 9.86
C GLN A 230 19.46 -13.70 10.30
N PHE A 231 19.19 -13.70 11.60
CA PHE A 231 18.04 -13.03 12.20
C PHE A 231 18.32 -12.58 13.63
N TRP A 232 17.50 -11.68 14.15
CA TRP A 232 17.48 -11.24 15.54
C TRP A 232 16.15 -11.65 16.17
N PRO A 233 16.17 -12.47 17.24
CA PRO A 233 14.94 -12.94 17.87
C PRO A 233 14.25 -11.79 18.63
N LEU A 234 12.93 -11.81 18.63
CA LEU A 234 12.08 -10.92 19.43
C LEU A 234 11.72 -11.65 20.74
N THR A 235 12.62 -11.62 21.70
CA THR A 235 12.45 -12.34 22.96
C THR A 235 12.55 -11.37 24.15
N LEU A 236 11.77 -11.64 25.22
CA LEU A 236 11.88 -10.92 26.47
C LEU A 236 13.00 -11.52 27.33
N ILE A 237 13.91 -10.69 27.82
CA ILE A 237 14.99 -11.15 28.70
C ILE A 237 14.43 -11.74 30.00
N SER A 238 13.34 -11.15 30.52
CA SER A 238 12.66 -11.59 31.76
C SER A 238 11.79 -12.84 31.57
N ALA A 239 11.39 -13.17 30.35
CA ALA A 239 10.49 -14.26 30.01
C ALA A 239 10.84 -14.84 28.62
N PRO A 240 11.99 -15.50 28.47
CA PRO A 240 12.51 -15.91 27.15
C PRO A 240 11.70 -17.03 26.48
N SER A 241 10.80 -17.68 27.21
CA SER A 241 9.88 -18.70 26.70
C SER A 241 8.55 -18.14 26.19
N ASP A 242 8.26 -16.86 26.44
CA ASP A 242 7.01 -16.25 26.02
C ASP A 242 6.97 -16.07 24.50
N VAL A 243 5.81 -16.31 23.91
CA VAL A 243 5.61 -16.21 22.46
C VAL A 243 5.28 -14.77 22.07
N ILE A 244 6.29 -14.08 21.61
CA ILE A 244 6.20 -12.71 21.12
C ILE A 244 5.81 -12.73 19.66
N VAL A 245 4.62 -12.21 19.34
CA VAL A 245 4.07 -12.13 17.98
C VAL A 245 4.30 -10.73 17.43
N PRO A 246 5.16 -10.55 16.42
CA PRO A 246 5.34 -9.27 15.76
C PRO A 246 4.11 -8.87 14.96
N THR A 247 3.94 -7.58 14.70
CA THR A 247 2.80 -7.05 13.95
C THR A 247 3.19 -6.07 12.85
N ALA A 248 4.20 -5.24 13.07
CA ALA A 248 4.68 -4.28 12.07
C ALA A 248 6.14 -3.91 12.30
N VAL A 249 6.78 -3.32 11.29
CA VAL A 249 8.17 -2.85 11.34
C VAL A 249 8.29 -1.48 10.67
N ASN A 250 9.06 -0.58 11.27
CA ASN A 250 9.36 0.73 10.70
C ASN A 250 10.83 1.10 10.94
N VAL A 251 11.52 1.51 9.88
CA VAL A 251 12.85 2.10 9.98
C VAL A 251 12.74 3.61 9.94
N LEU A 252 13.40 4.31 10.87
CA LEU A 252 13.42 5.77 10.85
C LEU A 252 14.03 6.31 9.55
N ALA A 253 13.56 7.46 9.08
CA ALA A 253 14.06 8.12 7.88
C ALA A 253 15.59 8.38 7.93
N SER A 254 16.15 8.57 9.13
CA SER A 254 17.61 8.66 9.35
C SER A 254 18.35 7.35 9.04
N GLY A 255 17.64 6.21 9.01
CA GLY A 255 18.22 4.88 8.89
C GLY A 255 18.97 4.40 10.13
N ALA A 256 19.02 5.18 11.21
CA ALA A 256 19.81 4.87 12.39
C ALA A 256 19.16 3.82 13.31
N TYR A 257 17.83 3.77 13.32
CA TYR A 257 17.07 2.89 14.19
C TYR A 257 15.91 2.23 13.43
N VAL A 258 15.61 0.99 13.83
CA VAL A 258 14.42 0.25 13.37
C VAL A 258 13.64 -0.23 14.59
N TYR A 259 12.31 -0.18 14.49
CA TYR A 259 11.39 -0.61 15.53
C TYR A 259 10.46 -1.68 15.01
N VAL A 260 10.17 -2.66 15.87
CA VAL A 260 9.20 -3.73 15.61
C VAL A 260 8.15 -3.68 16.70
N THR A 261 6.90 -3.54 16.32
CA THR A 261 5.77 -3.69 17.23
C THR A 261 5.41 -5.16 17.37
N ALA A 262 5.07 -5.57 18.59
CA ALA A 262 4.72 -6.94 18.92
C ALA A 262 3.81 -7.01 20.13
N TYR A 263 3.19 -8.16 20.35
CA TYR A 263 2.51 -8.45 21.60
C TYR A 263 2.90 -9.84 22.13
N ASP A 264 2.83 -9.99 23.45
CA ASP A 264 2.99 -11.26 24.09
C ASP A 264 1.66 -12.01 24.10
N SER A 265 1.63 -13.15 23.40
CA SER A 265 0.46 -14.03 23.32
C SER A 265 0.41 -15.06 24.44
N SER A 266 1.46 -15.18 25.26
CA SER A 266 1.55 -16.13 26.38
C SER A 266 0.83 -15.65 27.62
N VAL A 267 0.49 -14.35 27.69
CA VAL A 267 -0.18 -13.73 28.83
C VAL A 267 -1.58 -13.25 28.48
N THR A 268 -2.47 -13.23 29.46
CA THR A 268 -3.84 -12.72 29.30
C THR A 268 -4.15 -11.73 30.44
N PRO A 269 -4.50 -10.47 30.14
CA PRO A 269 -4.60 -9.86 28.79
C PRO A 269 -3.24 -9.73 28.13
N ASN A 270 -3.22 -9.65 26.78
CA ASN A 270 -1.98 -9.47 25.99
C ASN A 270 -1.25 -8.20 26.40
N ARG A 271 0.08 -8.26 26.38
CA ARG A 271 0.95 -7.12 26.65
C ARG A 271 1.65 -6.66 25.39
N GLY A 272 1.54 -5.37 25.07
CA GLY A 272 2.16 -4.79 23.88
C GLY A 272 3.60 -4.37 24.12
N TYR A 273 4.43 -4.50 23.09
CA TYR A 273 5.85 -4.13 23.10
C TYR A 273 6.27 -3.43 21.82
N VAL A 274 7.29 -2.57 21.95
CA VAL A 274 8.04 -2.05 20.81
C VAL A 274 9.52 -2.40 20.99
N PHE A 275 10.01 -3.32 20.18
CA PHE A 275 11.43 -3.69 20.13
C PHE A 275 12.18 -2.66 19.29
N GLY A 276 13.29 -2.13 19.81
CA GLY A 276 14.13 -1.17 19.13
C GLY A 276 15.53 -1.71 18.88
N PHE A 277 16.08 -1.39 17.70
CA PHE A 277 17.44 -1.78 17.33
C PHE A 277 18.16 -0.58 16.67
N ALA A 278 19.44 -0.42 17.02
CA ALA A 278 20.35 0.45 16.26
C ALA A 278 20.83 -0.31 15.02
N VAL A 279 20.83 0.36 13.87
CA VAL A 279 21.25 -0.20 12.59
C VAL A 279 22.72 0.17 12.36
N GLY A 280 23.58 -0.85 12.35
CA GLY A 280 25.00 -0.72 12.09
C GLY A 280 25.35 -0.94 10.61
N SER A 281 26.65 -0.89 10.33
CA SER A 281 27.17 -1.14 8.99
C SER A 281 26.81 -2.55 8.52
N GLY A 282 26.48 -2.69 7.23
CA GLY A 282 26.11 -3.98 6.66
C GLY A 282 24.79 -4.56 7.20
N GLY A 283 23.95 -3.73 7.81
CA GLY A 283 22.65 -4.16 8.33
C GLY A 283 22.69 -4.89 9.68
N ALA A 284 23.82 -4.95 10.36
CA ALA A 284 23.90 -5.57 11.68
C ALA A 284 23.07 -4.79 12.70
N LEU A 285 22.19 -5.47 13.43
CA LEU A 285 21.35 -4.85 14.47
C LEU A 285 21.97 -5.02 15.84
N THR A 286 21.89 -3.93 16.62
CA THR A 286 22.20 -3.95 18.06
C THR A 286 20.93 -3.60 18.84
N PRO A 287 20.42 -4.50 19.69
CA PRO A 287 19.24 -4.21 20.50
C PRO A 287 19.45 -2.97 21.39
N LEU A 288 18.47 -2.07 21.38
CA LEU A 288 18.47 -0.88 22.23
C LEU A 288 18.12 -1.23 23.67
N ASN A 289 18.42 -0.34 24.59
CA ASN A 289 18.10 -0.48 26.01
C ASN A 289 18.55 -1.84 26.60
N GLY A 290 19.71 -2.34 26.16
CA GLY A 290 20.23 -3.64 26.62
C GLY A 290 19.37 -4.85 26.19
N GLY A 291 18.52 -4.70 25.17
CA GLY A 291 17.61 -5.75 24.67
C GLY A 291 16.25 -5.78 25.39
N VAL A 292 15.96 -4.80 26.25
CA VAL A 292 14.66 -4.67 26.88
C VAL A 292 13.76 -3.81 25.97
N PRO A 293 12.66 -4.34 25.40
CA PRO A 293 11.75 -3.57 24.57
C PRO A 293 11.02 -2.51 25.38
N HIS A 294 10.50 -1.50 24.70
CA HIS A 294 9.54 -0.56 25.30
C HIS A 294 8.24 -1.30 25.60
N ASP A 295 7.80 -1.24 26.84
CA ASP A 295 6.62 -1.94 27.34
C ASP A 295 5.42 -0.99 27.27
N MET A 296 4.44 -1.29 26.43
CA MET A 296 3.19 -0.53 26.30
C MET A 296 2.15 -0.90 27.38
N GLY A 297 2.45 -1.92 28.20
CA GLY A 297 1.54 -2.40 29.25
C GLY A 297 0.39 -3.25 28.74
N VAL A 298 -0.76 -3.16 29.44
CA VAL A 298 -2.00 -3.88 29.12
C VAL A 298 -3.18 -2.94 28.80
N GLY A 299 -2.88 -1.68 28.55
CA GLY A 299 -3.87 -0.63 28.30
C GLY A 299 -4.61 -0.18 29.56
N SER A 300 -5.10 1.05 29.56
CA SER A 300 -5.78 1.67 30.70
C SER A 300 -7.06 0.96 31.13
N LYS A 301 -7.69 0.21 30.22
CA LYS A 301 -8.93 -0.55 30.47
C LYS A 301 -8.66 -2.01 30.86
N GLY A 302 -7.40 -2.47 30.84
CA GLY A 302 -7.03 -3.85 31.17
C GLY A 302 -7.48 -4.90 30.14
N PHE A 303 -7.83 -4.50 28.92
CA PHE A 303 -8.23 -5.43 27.83
C PHE A 303 -7.03 -6.03 27.10
N GLY A 304 -5.83 -5.60 27.41
CA GLY A 304 -4.61 -5.92 26.70
C GLY A 304 -4.26 -4.86 25.66
N ILE A 305 -3.05 -4.92 25.13
CA ILE A 305 -2.56 -4.10 24.03
C ILE A 305 -2.14 -5.02 22.89
N ARG A 306 -2.64 -4.71 21.69
CA ARG A 306 -2.23 -5.37 20.45
C ARG A 306 -1.84 -4.30 19.46
N PRO A 307 -0.55 -3.91 19.42
CA PRO A 307 -0.07 -2.98 18.41
C PRO A 307 -0.35 -3.55 17.02
N SER A 308 -0.80 -2.72 16.09
CA SER A 308 -1.18 -3.17 14.74
C SER A 308 -0.32 -2.55 13.65
N ALA A 309 0.08 -1.29 13.82
CA ALA A 309 0.93 -0.60 12.86
C ALA A 309 1.87 0.39 13.55
N ILE A 310 2.93 0.80 12.84
CA ILE A 310 3.91 1.77 13.30
C ILE A 310 4.38 2.65 12.15
N ALA A 311 4.46 3.95 12.36
CA ALA A 311 5.06 4.90 11.43
C ALA A 311 5.92 5.91 12.17
N SER A 312 6.94 6.43 11.50
CA SER A 312 7.77 7.53 12.01
C SER A 312 7.56 8.79 11.18
N ASP A 313 7.84 9.94 11.79
CA ASP A 313 7.91 11.19 11.06
C ASP A 313 9.19 11.26 10.19
N PRO A 314 9.20 12.03 9.09
CA PRO A 314 10.35 12.16 8.20
C PRO A 314 11.61 12.73 8.86
N THR A 315 11.48 13.39 10.02
CA THR A 315 12.62 13.94 10.78
C THR A 315 13.26 12.93 11.74
N SER A 316 12.65 11.74 11.89
CA SER A 316 13.08 10.69 12.84
C SER A 316 13.00 11.11 14.31
N THR A 317 12.10 12.03 14.62
CA THR A 317 11.91 12.57 15.96
C THR A 317 10.75 11.92 16.71
N TYR A 318 9.72 11.51 15.97
CA TYR A 318 8.50 10.94 16.52
C TYR A 318 8.15 9.61 15.88
N VAL A 319 7.50 8.75 16.66
CA VAL A 319 6.97 7.45 16.25
C VAL A 319 5.53 7.34 16.73
N TYR A 320 4.66 6.80 15.90
CA TYR A 320 3.23 6.60 16.16
C TYR A 320 2.92 5.11 16.04
N VAL A 321 2.31 4.55 17.07
CA VAL A 321 1.93 3.13 17.14
C VAL A 321 0.43 3.04 17.38
N THR A 322 -0.27 2.29 16.54
CA THR A 322 -1.69 2.00 16.71
C THR A 322 -1.90 0.80 17.63
N ASP A 323 -2.91 0.85 18.49
CA ASP A 323 -3.36 -0.28 19.30
C ASP A 323 -4.78 -0.68 18.88
N SER A 324 -4.89 -1.82 18.18
CA SER A 324 -6.14 -2.31 17.62
C SER A 324 -7.17 -2.74 18.68
N THR A 325 -6.72 -3.07 19.90
CA THR A 325 -7.61 -3.49 20.99
C THR A 325 -8.31 -2.29 21.64
N ASN A 326 -7.57 -1.19 21.86
CA ASN A 326 -8.09 -0.05 22.60
C ASN A 326 -8.57 1.11 21.70
N GLY A 327 -8.36 1.03 20.38
CA GLY A 327 -8.76 2.08 19.43
C GLY A 327 -8.03 3.39 19.67
N ILE A 328 -6.71 3.32 19.83
CA ILE A 328 -5.85 4.49 20.10
C ILE A 328 -4.62 4.49 19.20
N VAL A 329 -4.02 5.67 19.06
CA VAL A 329 -2.67 5.88 18.56
C VAL A 329 -1.81 6.41 19.70
N VAL A 330 -0.71 5.73 19.98
CA VAL A 330 0.27 6.17 20.98
C VAL A 330 1.39 6.93 20.27
N SER A 331 1.63 8.16 20.69
CA SER A 331 2.71 9.02 20.19
C SER A 331 3.94 8.89 21.06
N TYR A 332 5.11 8.71 20.45
CA TYR A 332 6.41 8.64 21.13
C TYR A 332 7.38 9.67 20.57
N SER A 333 8.22 10.23 21.43
CA SER A 333 9.46 10.92 21.03
C SER A 333 10.63 9.93 21.00
N VAL A 334 11.59 10.19 20.10
CA VAL A 334 12.79 9.37 19.95
C VAL A 334 14.01 10.17 20.38
N ALA A 335 14.72 9.68 21.40
CA ALA A 335 16.00 10.25 21.83
C ALA A 335 17.05 9.15 21.92
N SER A 336 18.09 9.22 21.08
CA SER A 336 19.13 8.17 20.98
C SER A 336 18.55 6.75 20.83
N GLY A 337 17.47 6.64 20.04
CA GLY A 337 16.76 5.38 19.82
C GLY A 337 15.81 4.93 20.94
N ILE A 338 15.76 5.64 22.06
CA ILE A 338 14.83 5.31 23.17
C ILE A 338 13.50 6.04 22.94
N LEU A 339 12.43 5.28 23.05
CA LEU A 339 11.06 5.78 22.95
C LEU A 339 10.60 6.32 24.30
N THR A 340 10.00 7.52 24.28
CA THR A 340 9.33 8.12 25.43
C THR A 340 7.92 8.49 25.03
N GLU A 341 6.94 7.94 25.72
CA GLU A 341 5.53 8.22 25.46
C GLU A 341 5.19 9.69 25.66
N ILE A 342 4.44 10.24 24.71
CA ILE A 342 3.94 11.61 24.73
C ILE A 342 2.47 11.61 25.12
N LYS A 343 1.66 10.81 24.36
CA LYS A 343 0.20 10.85 24.53
C LYS A 343 -0.48 9.68 23.84
N ASP A 344 -1.55 9.19 24.46
CA ASP A 344 -2.58 8.35 23.83
C ASP A 344 -3.64 9.23 23.18
N THR A 345 -3.95 8.94 21.93
CA THR A 345 -4.97 9.68 21.18
C THR A 345 -6.01 8.69 20.66
N PRO A 346 -7.31 8.89 20.95
CA PRO A 346 -8.37 8.04 20.43
C PRO A 346 -8.44 8.05 18.90
N THR A 347 -8.74 6.90 18.31
CA THR A 347 -9.11 6.72 16.90
C THR A 347 -10.41 5.90 16.80
N GLY A 348 -10.72 5.32 15.63
CA GLY A 348 -11.85 4.39 15.51
C GLY A 348 -11.51 2.99 16.01
N ASN A 349 -12.43 2.05 15.77
CA ASN A 349 -12.30 0.66 16.20
C ASN A 349 -11.35 -0.13 15.30
N GLN A 350 -10.47 -0.92 15.93
CA GLN A 350 -9.45 -1.75 15.26
C GLN A 350 -8.61 -0.95 14.26
N PRO A 351 -7.81 0.05 14.73
CA PRO A 351 -6.87 0.70 13.83
C PRO A 351 -5.89 -0.32 13.24
N SER A 352 -5.70 -0.27 11.92
CA SER A 352 -4.96 -1.28 11.14
C SER A 352 -3.66 -0.74 10.51
N ALA A 353 -3.66 0.52 10.10
CA ALA A 353 -2.48 1.16 9.51
C ALA A 353 -2.36 2.62 9.96
N VAL A 354 -1.14 3.15 9.95
CA VAL A 354 -0.84 4.56 10.25
C VAL A 354 0.22 5.07 9.27
N VAL A 355 0.07 6.30 8.79
CA VAL A 355 1.05 6.99 7.95
C VAL A 355 1.19 8.44 8.41
N VAL A 356 2.40 8.98 8.31
CA VAL A 356 2.70 10.39 8.52
C VAL A 356 2.98 11.04 7.17
N ASP A 357 2.41 12.22 6.93
CA ASP A 357 2.63 12.92 5.67
C ASP A 357 4.11 13.36 5.50
N PRO A 358 4.62 13.51 4.27
CA PRO A 358 6.01 13.91 4.03
C PRO A 358 6.40 15.26 4.63
N THR A 359 5.45 16.15 4.93
CA THR A 359 5.69 17.44 5.61
C THR A 359 5.62 17.34 7.12
N TYR A 360 5.26 16.15 7.66
CA TYR A 360 4.98 15.82 9.06
C TYR A 360 4.00 16.79 9.77
N ALA A 361 3.11 17.40 9.02
CA ALA A 361 2.04 18.21 9.55
C ALA A 361 0.82 17.37 9.99
N TYR A 362 0.63 16.21 9.35
CA TYR A 362 -0.53 15.36 9.56
C TYR A 362 -0.16 13.88 9.64
N ALA A 363 -1.02 13.12 10.34
CA ALA A 363 -1.00 11.66 10.36
C ALA A 363 -2.40 11.11 10.06
N TYR A 364 -2.46 9.94 9.44
CA TYR A 364 -3.69 9.28 9.03
C TYR A 364 -3.70 7.85 9.54
N VAL A 365 -4.86 7.39 10.05
CA VAL A 365 -5.04 6.07 10.64
C VAL A 365 -6.29 5.43 10.09
N THR A 366 -6.19 4.25 9.50
CA THR A 366 -7.33 3.42 9.10
C THR A 366 -7.94 2.73 10.30
N ASN A 367 -9.27 2.64 10.34
CA ASN A 367 -10.05 1.97 11.37
C ASN A 367 -10.85 0.84 10.69
N GLU A 368 -10.35 -0.37 10.82
CA GLU A 368 -10.78 -1.54 10.08
C GLU A 368 -12.26 -1.85 10.27
N THR A 369 -12.73 -1.86 11.53
CA THR A 369 -14.13 -2.18 11.84
C THR A 369 -15.10 -1.05 11.49
N ASP A 370 -14.64 0.20 11.57
CA ASP A 370 -15.50 1.37 11.33
C ASP A 370 -15.56 1.75 9.84
N ALA A 371 -14.75 1.13 8.99
CA ALA A 371 -14.62 1.47 7.57
C ALA A 371 -14.32 2.98 7.39
N THR A 372 -13.33 3.49 8.12
CA THR A 372 -12.96 4.91 8.12
C THR A 372 -11.44 5.10 8.15
N VAL A 373 -11.03 6.32 7.79
CA VAL A 373 -9.70 6.86 8.07
C VAL A 373 -9.84 8.11 8.95
N THR A 374 -9.08 8.17 10.05
CA THR A 374 -9.04 9.36 10.92
C THR A 374 -7.78 10.16 10.62
N ALA A 375 -7.97 11.46 10.39
CA ALA A 375 -6.88 12.42 10.17
C ALA A 375 -6.54 13.16 11.47
N TYR A 376 -5.26 13.43 11.67
CA TYR A 376 -4.73 14.16 12.83
C TYR A 376 -3.75 15.23 12.37
N SER A 377 -3.77 16.39 13.03
CA SER A 377 -2.66 17.33 12.99
C SER A 377 -1.60 16.94 14.03
N ILE A 378 -0.33 17.11 13.67
CA ILE A 378 0.82 16.83 14.53
C ILE A 378 1.28 18.16 15.15
N SER A 379 1.32 18.23 16.47
CA SER A 379 1.88 19.38 17.19
C SER A 379 3.42 19.38 17.13
N SER A 380 4.06 20.51 17.40
CA SER A 380 5.51 20.62 17.50
C SER A 380 6.15 19.69 18.55
N GLY A 381 5.37 19.18 19.50
CA GLY A 381 5.77 18.18 20.48
C GLY A 381 5.40 16.74 20.11
N GLY A 382 5.00 16.46 18.87
CA GLY A 382 4.64 15.13 18.38
C GLY A 382 3.26 14.62 18.79
N GLY A 383 2.51 15.37 19.60
CA GLY A 383 1.17 14.97 20.03
C GLY A 383 0.14 15.13 18.91
N LEU A 384 -0.81 14.20 18.82
CA LEU A 384 -1.88 14.19 17.82
C LEU A 384 -3.13 14.90 18.29
N THR A 385 -3.79 15.63 17.36
CA THR A 385 -5.12 16.24 17.56
C THR A 385 -5.98 15.89 16.35
N SER A 386 -7.16 15.28 16.58
CA SER A 386 -8.06 14.87 15.50
C SER A 386 -8.53 16.06 14.65
N VAL A 387 -8.42 15.93 13.35
CA VAL A 387 -8.93 16.85 12.33
C VAL A 387 -10.33 16.40 11.88
N GLY A 388 -10.53 15.11 11.70
CA GLY A 388 -11.78 14.52 11.26
C GLY A 388 -11.66 13.04 10.96
N THR A 389 -12.81 12.42 10.67
CA THR A 389 -12.91 11.01 10.28
C THR A 389 -13.66 10.93 8.95
N PHE A 390 -13.14 10.17 8.00
CA PHE A 390 -13.62 10.08 6.62
C PHE A 390 -13.94 8.62 6.29
N ALA A 391 -15.02 8.38 5.53
CA ALA A 391 -15.44 7.05 5.14
C ALA A 391 -14.49 6.44 4.11
N THR A 392 -14.26 5.12 4.19
CA THR A 392 -13.50 4.31 3.22
C THR A 392 -14.40 3.19 2.69
N GLY A 393 -13.88 2.26 1.91
CA GLY A 393 -14.50 0.95 1.72
C GLY A 393 -14.39 0.09 2.98
N LEU A 394 -14.97 -1.11 2.93
CA LEU A 394 -15.05 -2.02 4.08
C LEU A 394 -13.70 -2.67 4.40
N GLN A 395 -13.37 -2.70 5.66
CA GLN A 395 -12.16 -3.30 6.21
C GLN A 395 -10.89 -2.69 5.57
N PRO A 396 -10.62 -1.38 5.80
CA PRO A 396 -9.37 -0.79 5.36
C PRO A 396 -8.19 -1.38 6.17
N VAL A 397 -7.22 -1.99 5.48
CA VAL A 397 -6.11 -2.73 6.11
C VAL A 397 -4.74 -2.09 5.88
N ALA A 398 -4.61 -1.25 4.86
CA ALA A 398 -3.36 -0.58 4.54
C ALA A 398 -3.59 0.86 4.07
N LEU A 399 -2.52 1.66 4.15
CA LEU A 399 -2.46 3.06 3.71
C LEU A 399 -1.27 3.27 2.77
N GLY A 400 -1.51 3.99 1.68
CA GLY A 400 -0.48 4.59 0.85
C GLY A 400 -0.62 6.10 0.83
N ILE A 401 0.48 6.84 0.77
CA ILE A 401 0.49 8.29 0.61
C ILE A 401 1.38 8.67 -0.56
N ASP A 402 0.97 9.67 -1.33
CA ASP A 402 1.79 10.25 -2.39
C ASP A 402 3.10 10.80 -1.83
N PRO A 403 4.26 10.26 -2.22
CA PRO A 403 5.54 10.64 -1.64
C PRO A 403 6.09 11.96 -2.20
N SER A 404 5.53 12.49 -3.30
CA SER A 404 6.11 13.62 -4.02
C SER A 404 5.43 14.94 -3.73
N THR A 405 4.11 14.98 -3.85
CA THR A 405 3.33 16.21 -3.76
C THR A 405 2.49 16.27 -2.49
N ASN A 406 2.33 15.14 -1.80
CA ASN A 406 1.49 15.00 -0.61
C ASN A 406 0.04 15.42 -0.88
N HIS A 407 -0.46 15.13 -2.10
CA HIS A 407 -1.80 15.50 -2.50
C HIS A 407 -2.81 14.36 -2.39
N PHE A 408 -2.33 13.11 -2.33
CA PHE A 408 -3.22 11.95 -2.36
C PHE A 408 -2.91 10.94 -1.26
N LEU A 409 -3.97 10.41 -0.68
CA LEU A 409 -3.95 9.31 0.27
C LEU A 409 -4.78 8.16 -0.30
N PHE A 410 -4.35 6.92 -0.07
CA PHE A 410 -5.01 5.71 -0.56
C PHE A 410 -5.25 4.75 0.60
N THR A 411 -6.46 4.20 0.71
CA THR A 411 -6.76 3.13 1.66
C THR A 411 -7.11 1.85 0.91
N VAL A 412 -6.51 0.74 1.33
CA VAL A 412 -6.77 -0.58 0.76
C VAL A 412 -7.88 -1.25 1.54
N ASN A 413 -9.00 -1.57 0.87
CA ASN A 413 -10.22 -2.06 1.49
C ASN A 413 -10.40 -3.55 1.19
N PHE A 414 -10.02 -4.41 2.14
CA PHE A 414 -9.91 -5.85 1.98
C PHE A 414 -11.24 -6.53 1.60
N LEU A 415 -12.34 -6.19 2.28
CA LEU A 415 -13.64 -6.84 2.04
C LEU A 415 -14.34 -6.35 0.78
N ASP A 416 -14.13 -5.09 0.41
CA ASP A 416 -14.75 -4.52 -0.80
C ASP A 416 -13.94 -4.80 -2.06
N ASN A 417 -12.69 -5.28 -1.92
CA ASN A 417 -11.75 -5.41 -3.04
C ASN A 417 -11.58 -4.10 -3.80
N THR A 418 -11.33 -3.02 -3.07
CA THR A 418 -11.20 -1.67 -3.63
C THR A 418 -10.05 -0.90 -2.98
N VAL A 419 -9.65 0.18 -3.65
CA VAL A 419 -8.84 1.26 -3.07
C VAL A 419 -9.69 2.51 -3.02
N SER A 420 -9.83 3.14 -1.86
CA SER A 420 -10.37 4.49 -1.76
C SER A 420 -9.23 5.49 -1.93
N GLY A 421 -9.35 6.37 -2.92
CA GLY A 421 -8.43 7.49 -3.12
C GLY A 421 -9.01 8.78 -2.54
N PHE A 422 -8.16 9.60 -1.93
CA PHE A 422 -8.51 10.89 -1.36
C PHE A 422 -7.55 11.97 -1.81
N GLU A 423 -8.09 13.14 -2.13
CA GLU A 423 -7.33 14.38 -2.23
C GLU A 423 -7.10 14.94 -0.82
N LEU A 424 -5.87 15.29 -0.52
CA LEU A 424 -5.40 15.68 0.79
C LEU A 424 -5.19 17.19 0.86
N SER A 425 -5.86 17.85 1.80
CA SER A 425 -5.63 19.27 2.06
C SER A 425 -4.36 19.48 2.87
N THR A 426 -3.31 20.00 2.23
CA THR A 426 -2.02 20.32 2.88
C THR A 426 -2.10 21.41 3.94
N THR A 427 -3.20 22.16 4.00
CA THR A 427 -3.40 23.25 4.96
C THR A 427 -4.24 22.83 6.17
N THR A 428 -5.15 21.88 6.01
CA THR A 428 -6.08 21.47 7.07
C THR A 428 -5.97 19.99 7.44
N GLY A 429 -5.32 19.16 6.61
CA GLY A 429 -5.25 17.72 6.79
C GLY A 429 -6.55 16.98 6.50
N THR A 430 -7.60 17.66 6.05
CA THR A 430 -8.88 17.05 5.68
C THR A 430 -8.76 16.29 4.37
N LEU A 431 -9.59 15.27 4.22
CA LEU A 431 -9.65 14.43 3.03
C LEU A 431 -10.93 14.71 2.23
N LEU A 432 -10.81 14.70 0.91
CA LEU A 432 -11.92 14.76 -0.03
C LEU A 432 -11.80 13.56 -0.97
N ASP A 433 -12.90 12.87 -1.25
CA ASP A 433 -12.87 11.72 -2.18
C ASP A 433 -12.28 12.12 -3.52
N ALA A 434 -11.29 11.37 -4.00
CA ALA A 434 -10.75 11.51 -5.34
C ALA A 434 -11.82 11.17 -6.39
N GLN A 435 -11.72 11.75 -7.57
CA GLN A 435 -12.71 11.59 -8.63
C GLN A 435 -12.90 10.08 -8.98
N PHE A 436 -14.14 9.60 -8.87
CA PHE A 436 -14.55 8.20 -9.09
C PHE A 436 -14.03 7.18 -8.06
N SER A 437 -13.52 7.61 -6.92
CA SER A 437 -13.24 6.73 -5.78
C SER A 437 -14.54 6.04 -5.31
N PRO A 438 -14.51 4.75 -4.84
CA PRO A 438 -13.36 3.85 -4.80
C PRO A 438 -13.07 3.15 -6.14
N PHE A 439 -11.83 2.63 -6.29
CA PHE A 439 -11.34 1.94 -7.48
C PHE A 439 -11.25 0.43 -7.21
N ALA A 440 -11.70 -0.40 -8.18
CA ALA A 440 -11.67 -1.85 -8.03
C ALA A 440 -10.24 -2.40 -8.14
N THR A 441 -9.93 -3.37 -7.29
CA THR A 441 -8.72 -4.20 -7.33
C THR A 441 -9.09 -5.65 -7.56
N ASN A 442 -8.08 -6.52 -7.64
CA ASN A 442 -8.28 -7.95 -7.49
C ASN A 442 -8.72 -8.30 -6.05
N ALA A 443 -9.09 -9.55 -5.84
CA ALA A 443 -9.67 -9.96 -4.56
C ALA A 443 -8.63 -9.99 -3.43
N GLN A 444 -9.05 -9.55 -2.25
CA GLN A 444 -8.27 -9.52 -1.02
C GLN A 444 -7.00 -8.66 -1.11
N PRO A 445 -7.13 -7.37 -1.44
CA PRO A 445 -6.00 -6.46 -1.40
C PRO A 445 -5.54 -6.25 0.05
N VAL A 446 -4.22 -6.26 0.29
CA VAL A 446 -3.64 -6.32 1.65
C VAL A 446 -2.57 -5.27 1.92
N ALA A 447 -1.90 -4.76 0.89
CA ALA A 447 -0.83 -3.78 1.03
C ALA A 447 -0.91 -2.74 -0.08
N ALA A 448 -0.34 -1.55 0.15
CA ALA A 448 -0.18 -0.50 -0.85
C ALA A 448 1.16 0.21 -0.69
N ALA A 449 1.81 0.47 -1.82
CA ALA A 449 2.97 1.34 -1.92
C ALA A 449 2.80 2.34 -3.06
N ALA A 450 3.18 3.60 -2.83
CA ALA A 450 3.11 4.65 -3.83
C ALA A 450 4.51 5.12 -4.25
N ILE A 451 4.69 5.45 -5.52
CA ILE A 451 5.92 6.03 -6.05
C ILE A 451 5.60 7.23 -6.94
N PRO A 452 6.46 8.25 -6.99
CA PRO A 452 6.29 9.37 -7.92
C PRO A 452 6.60 8.94 -9.36
N HIS A 453 5.93 9.54 -10.31
CA HIS A 453 6.29 9.40 -11.72
C HIS A 453 7.70 9.98 -11.95
N ASN A 454 8.59 9.22 -12.57
CA ASN A 454 10.01 9.57 -12.80
C ASN A 454 10.92 9.65 -11.56
N GLY A 455 10.59 9.03 -10.45
CA GLY A 455 11.53 8.77 -9.34
C GLY A 455 12.09 10.01 -8.64
N THR A 456 11.37 11.14 -8.58
CA THR A 456 11.85 12.39 -7.99
C THR A 456 11.17 12.75 -6.64
N GLY A 457 10.67 11.79 -5.91
CA GLY A 457 10.05 12.02 -4.60
C GLY A 457 11.05 12.15 -3.45
N GLY A 458 10.71 12.94 -2.45
CA GLY A 458 11.49 13.10 -1.22
C GLY A 458 10.88 12.29 -0.07
N GLY A 459 11.61 11.29 0.40
CA GLY A 459 11.30 10.57 1.64
C GLY A 459 10.36 9.36 1.48
N ILE A 460 10.76 8.23 2.06
CA ILE A 460 10.06 6.96 1.98
C ILE A 460 9.14 6.80 3.17
N GLN A 461 7.89 6.46 2.92
CA GLN A 461 7.05 5.75 3.89
C GLN A 461 6.43 4.55 3.19
N SER A 462 6.91 3.35 3.51
CA SER A 462 6.28 2.08 3.17
C SER A 462 5.63 1.49 4.42
N GLN A 463 4.45 0.99 4.30
CA GLN A 463 3.78 0.19 5.33
C GLN A 463 3.42 -1.17 4.79
#